data_d4e300db7f964abc3eab4b4cba37e95c
#
_entry.id   d4e300db7f964abc3eab4b4cba37e95c
#
_cell.length_a   1.000
_cell.length_b   1.000
_cell.length_c   1.000
_cell.angle_alpha   90.00
_cell.angle_beta   90.00
_cell.angle_gamma   90.00
#
_symmetry.space_group_name_H-M   'P 1'
#
loop_
_entity.id
_entity.type
_entity.pdbx_description
1 polymer ?
#
loop_
_entity_poly.entity_id
_entity_poly.type
_entity_poly.pdbx_seq_one_letter_code
_entity_poly.pdbx_strand_id
1 'polypeptide(L)'
;MQFRDLSADDIEVRVQSVKDTGCVLLLYKNARCDMNILDETVGCMNWKREHCRDNANCIVSIWDEKKEQWISKEDTGTESNTEAEKGLASDSFKRACFNWGIGRELYTAPFIWIPAGNVQINNKKTFDKFSVEKIKVENKRITGLSIINETLKKRVFLWMKEEK
;
A
#
# COMPACT_ATOMS: atom_id res chain seq x y z
N MET A 1 -0.43 11.42 -18.65
CA MET A 1 0.47 10.71 -17.71
C MET A 1 -0.38 9.78 -16.87
N GLN A 2 -0.02 8.51 -16.84
CA GLN A 2 -0.73 7.47 -16.07
C GLN A 2 0.32 6.61 -15.35
N PHE A 3 0.15 6.44 -14.04
CA PHE A 3 0.96 5.54 -13.24
C PHE A 3 0.44 4.11 -13.36
N ARG A 4 1.36 3.14 -13.37
CA ARG A 4 1.00 1.72 -13.41
C ARG A 4 0.23 1.28 -12.15
N ASP A 5 -0.49 0.21 -12.28
CA ASP A 5 -1.09 -0.47 -11.14
C ASP A 5 -0.02 -1.16 -10.28
N LEU A 6 -0.34 -1.41 -9.02
CA LEU A 6 0.52 -2.19 -8.14
C LEU A 6 0.54 -3.66 -8.55
N SER A 7 1.73 -4.25 -8.54
CA SER A 7 1.92 -5.70 -8.67
C SER A 7 1.92 -6.38 -7.30
N ALA A 8 1.91 -7.71 -7.28
CA ALA A 8 2.00 -8.47 -6.04
C ALA A 8 3.27 -8.11 -5.23
N ASP A 9 4.39 -7.87 -5.91
CA ASP A 9 5.68 -7.53 -5.30
C ASP A 9 5.72 -6.12 -4.68
N ASP A 10 4.82 -5.23 -5.08
CA ASP A 10 4.71 -3.88 -4.53
C ASP A 10 3.94 -3.84 -3.20
N ILE A 11 3.20 -4.91 -2.91
CA ILE A 11 2.24 -4.95 -1.80
C ILE A 11 2.78 -5.81 -0.68
N GLU A 12 2.77 -5.25 0.51
CA GLU A 12 3.09 -5.93 1.76
C GLU A 12 1.80 -6.25 2.52
N VAL A 13 1.83 -7.32 3.30
CA VAL A 13 0.70 -7.78 4.11
C VAL A 13 1.07 -7.71 5.57
N ARG A 14 0.23 -7.09 6.38
CA ARG A 14 0.40 -7.06 7.83
C ARG A 14 -0.83 -7.59 8.55
N VAL A 15 -0.61 -8.19 9.71
CA VAL A 15 -1.68 -8.59 10.62
C VAL A 15 -2.20 -7.35 11.34
N GLN A 16 -3.48 -7.06 11.18
CA GLN A 16 -4.14 -5.93 11.86
C GLN A 16 -4.62 -6.31 13.24
N SER A 17 -5.29 -7.46 13.36
CA SER A 17 -5.82 -7.94 14.63
C SER A 17 -5.89 -9.47 14.63
N VAL A 18 -5.75 -10.05 15.81
CA VAL A 18 -5.81 -11.51 16.02
C VAL A 18 -6.86 -11.82 17.07
N LYS A 19 -7.68 -12.83 16.76
CA LYS A 19 -8.65 -13.44 17.68
C LYS A 19 -8.38 -14.93 17.74
N ASP A 20 -8.98 -15.65 18.69
CA ASP A 20 -8.84 -17.11 18.78
C ASP A 20 -9.39 -17.82 17.54
N THR A 21 -10.31 -17.20 16.81
CA THR A 21 -10.98 -17.74 15.61
C THR A 21 -10.27 -17.42 14.30
N GLY A 22 -9.29 -16.52 14.30
CA GLY A 22 -8.56 -16.12 13.10
C GLY A 22 -7.94 -14.73 13.22
N CYS A 23 -7.49 -14.20 12.09
CA CYS A 23 -6.91 -12.86 12.04
C CYS A 23 -7.39 -12.04 10.85
N VAL A 24 -7.29 -10.73 10.99
CA VAL A 24 -7.53 -9.75 9.92
C VAL A 24 -6.20 -9.31 9.35
N LEU A 25 -6.10 -9.31 8.03
CA LEU A 25 -4.92 -8.80 7.31
C LEU A 25 -5.24 -7.47 6.62
N LEU A 26 -4.21 -6.64 6.54
CA LEU A 26 -4.23 -5.40 5.75
C LEU A 26 -3.14 -5.44 4.67
N LEU A 27 -3.47 -4.91 3.52
CA LEU A 27 -2.52 -4.64 2.45
C LEU A 27 -1.96 -3.22 2.61
N TYR A 28 -0.67 -3.08 2.39
CA TYR A 28 -0.01 -1.77 2.38
C TYR A 28 1.17 -1.76 1.41
N LYS A 29 1.67 -0.59 1.11
CA LYS A 29 2.90 -0.37 0.36
C LYS A 29 3.86 0.49 1.16
N ASN A 30 5.15 0.29 0.99
CA ASN A 30 6.16 1.17 1.58
C ASN A 30 6.44 2.38 0.66
N ALA A 31 7.09 3.40 1.21
CA ALA A 31 7.40 4.62 0.47
C ALA A 31 8.35 4.41 -0.73
N ARG A 32 9.17 3.35 -0.72
CA ARG A 32 10.07 3.03 -1.85
C ARG A 32 9.29 2.59 -3.07
N CYS A 33 8.16 1.93 -2.89
CA CYS A 33 7.25 1.60 -3.99
C CYS A 33 6.81 2.87 -4.72
N ASP A 34 6.38 3.91 -3.99
CA ASP A 34 5.98 5.19 -4.59
C ASP A 34 7.15 5.87 -5.31
N MET A 35 8.34 5.88 -4.72
CA MET A 35 9.54 6.44 -5.36
C MET A 35 9.86 5.71 -6.67
N ASN A 36 9.85 4.38 -6.67
CA ASN A 36 10.12 3.58 -7.86
C ASN A 36 9.10 3.87 -8.97
N ILE A 37 7.82 3.95 -8.64
CA ILE A 37 6.76 4.26 -9.63
C ILE A 37 6.91 5.67 -10.20
N LEU A 38 7.29 6.66 -9.37
CA LEU A 38 7.60 8.00 -9.83
C LEU A 38 8.80 8.01 -10.78
N ASP A 39 9.90 7.34 -10.39
CA ASP A 39 11.11 7.25 -11.21
C ASP A 39 10.84 6.55 -12.55
N GLU A 40 10.09 5.45 -12.54
CA GLU A 40 9.71 4.71 -13.75
C GLU A 40 8.85 5.54 -14.71
N THR A 41 7.96 6.38 -14.16
CA THR A 41 6.94 7.07 -14.95
C THR A 41 7.42 8.42 -15.48
N VAL A 42 8.10 9.20 -14.66
CA VAL A 42 8.50 10.58 -15.01
C VAL A 42 10.01 10.79 -14.99
N GLY A 43 10.77 9.84 -14.47
CA GLY A 43 12.23 9.96 -14.29
C GLY A 43 12.59 10.66 -12.98
N CYS A 44 13.69 10.26 -12.38
CA CYS A 44 14.13 10.75 -11.06
C CYS A 44 14.42 12.27 -10.99
N MET A 45 14.64 12.92 -12.14
CA MET A 45 14.90 14.37 -12.21
C MET A 45 13.62 15.20 -12.38
N ASN A 46 12.48 14.56 -12.62
CA ASN A 46 11.23 15.23 -12.97
C ASN A 46 10.18 15.15 -11.85
N TRP A 47 10.58 14.75 -10.67
CA TRP A 47 9.74 14.83 -9.48
C TRP A 47 10.56 15.25 -8.26
N LYS A 48 9.90 15.84 -7.29
CA LYS A 48 10.49 16.20 -6.00
C LYS A 48 9.45 16.09 -4.89
N ARG A 49 9.92 15.97 -3.66
CA ARG A 49 9.07 16.02 -2.46
C ARG A 49 9.62 17.05 -1.48
N GLU A 50 8.71 17.70 -0.78
CA GLU A 50 9.00 18.62 0.29
C GLU A 50 8.10 18.31 1.48
N HIS A 51 8.66 18.33 2.68
CA HIS A 51 7.90 18.15 3.90
C HIS A 51 7.74 19.46 4.64
N CYS A 52 6.59 19.68 5.26
CA CYS A 52 6.31 20.82 6.12
C CYS A 52 5.48 20.38 7.34
N ARG A 53 5.30 21.28 8.30
CA ARG A 53 4.60 21.02 9.55
C ARG A 53 5.20 19.80 10.30
N ASP A 54 6.51 19.81 10.51
CA ASP A 54 7.23 18.72 11.17
C ASP A 54 6.95 17.34 10.56
N ASN A 55 7.03 17.26 9.23
CA ASN A 55 6.75 16.06 8.42
C ASN A 55 5.27 15.61 8.35
N ALA A 56 4.36 16.31 9.01
CA ALA A 56 2.95 15.98 8.96
C ALA A 56 2.36 16.14 7.55
N ASN A 57 2.85 17.12 6.80
CA ASN A 57 2.44 17.32 5.41
C ASN A 57 3.58 16.99 4.45
N CYS A 58 3.22 16.48 3.29
CA CYS A 58 4.14 16.26 2.17
C CYS A 58 3.56 16.83 0.89
N ILE A 59 4.39 17.56 0.17
CA ILE A 59 4.11 18.07 -1.17
C ILE A 59 4.92 17.23 -2.16
N VAL A 60 4.25 16.56 -3.09
CA VAL A 60 4.89 15.89 -4.21
C VAL A 60 4.64 16.69 -5.48
N SER A 61 5.71 17.11 -6.13
CA SER A 61 5.67 17.93 -7.34
C SER A 61 6.24 17.14 -8.52
N ILE A 62 5.59 17.27 -9.68
CA ILE A 62 6.02 16.67 -10.94
C ILE A 62 6.14 17.78 -11.98
N TRP A 63 7.21 17.73 -12.77
CA TRP A 63 7.43 18.69 -13.85
C TRP A 63 6.49 18.41 -15.03
N ASP A 64 5.80 19.43 -15.47
CA ASP A 64 4.97 19.41 -16.68
C ASP A 64 5.67 20.18 -17.80
N GLU A 65 6.22 19.46 -18.77
CA GLU A 65 6.96 20.06 -19.90
C GLU A 65 6.07 20.94 -20.77
N LYS A 66 4.79 20.60 -20.94
CA LYS A 66 3.87 21.38 -21.78
C LYS A 66 3.54 22.75 -21.17
N LYS A 67 3.47 22.80 -19.85
CA LYS A 67 3.16 24.03 -19.10
C LYS A 67 4.41 24.72 -18.59
N GLU A 68 5.57 24.07 -18.74
CA GLU A 68 6.87 24.56 -18.24
C GLU A 68 6.82 24.95 -16.76
N GLN A 69 6.19 24.09 -15.94
CA GLN A 69 6.02 24.36 -14.51
C GLN A 69 5.93 23.09 -13.66
N TRP A 70 6.23 23.23 -12.38
CA TRP A 70 5.98 22.20 -11.39
C TRP A 70 4.50 22.19 -11.01
N ILE A 71 3.87 21.02 -11.11
CA ILE A 71 2.53 20.77 -10.60
C ILE A 71 2.66 20.06 -9.27
N SER A 72 2.03 20.57 -8.23
CA SER A 72 2.17 20.12 -6.86
C SER A 72 0.86 19.59 -6.29
N LYS A 73 0.95 18.52 -5.52
CA LYS A 73 -0.16 17.97 -4.73
C LYS A 73 0.32 17.69 -3.32
N GLU A 74 -0.46 18.10 -2.35
CA GLU A 74 -0.15 18.01 -0.92
C GLU A 74 -1.13 17.10 -0.21
N ASP A 75 -0.65 16.39 0.82
CA ASP A 75 -1.51 15.67 1.76
C ASP A 75 -0.88 15.61 3.15
N THR A 76 -1.71 15.26 4.13
CA THR A 76 -1.35 15.15 5.54
C THR A 76 -1.32 13.69 5.95
N GLY A 77 -0.24 13.28 6.60
CA GLY A 77 -0.09 11.95 7.18
C GLY A 77 -0.59 11.87 8.61
N THR A 78 -0.65 10.66 9.13
CA THR A 78 -0.93 10.36 10.53
C THR A 78 0.28 9.73 11.20
N GLU A 79 0.48 10.03 12.48
CA GLU A 79 1.58 9.45 13.27
C GLU A 79 1.42 7.93 13.43
N SER A 80 2.54 7.21 13.39
CA SER A 80 2.58 5.80 13.77
C SER A 80 2.97 5.66 15.24
N ASN A 81 2.43 4.64 15.90
CA ASN A 81 2.68 4.41 17.33
C ASN A 81 4.11 3.93 17.67
N THR A 82 4.91 3.58 16.69
CA THR A 82 6.22 2.91 16.91
C THR A 82 7.45 3.71 16.49
N GLU A 83 7.34 4.58 15.50
CA GLU A 83 8.41 5.49 15.06
C GLU A 83 7.75 6.77 14.51
N ALA A 84 7.25 7.60 15.42
CA ALA A 84 6.35 8.71 15.10
C ALA A 84 6.89 9.62 13.97
N GLU A 85 8.13 10.06 14.07
CA GLU A 85 8.70 11.04 13.12
C GLU A 85 8.96 10.45 11.73
N LYS A 86 9.60 9.27 11.65
CA LYS A 86 9.83 8.57 10.38
C LYS A 86 8.54 8.04 9.77
N GLY A 87 7.65 7.53 10.62
CA GLY A 87 6.33 7.05 10.21
C GLY A 87 5.49 8.16 9.61
N LEU A 88 5.51 9.34 10.21
CA LEU A 88 4.77 10.51 9.75
C LEU A 88 5.26 11.01 8.38
N ALA A 89 6.58 11.14 8.19
CA ALA A 89 7.16 11.53 6.90
C ALA A 89 6.84 10.52 5.79
N SER A 90 6.94 9.23 6.08
CA SER A 90 6.60 8.17 5.14
C SER A 90 5.11 8.16 4.80
N ASP A 91 4.25 8.33 5.79
CA ASP A 91 2.80 8.33 5.57
C ASP A 91 2.34 9.56 4.79
N SER A 92 2.79 10.76 5.14
CA SER A 92 2.45 11.99 4.41
C SER A 92 2.92 11.93 2.94
N PHE A 93 4.10 11.35 2.68
CA PHE A 93 4.58 11.14 1.31
C PHE A 93 3.69 10.17 0.52
N LYS A 94 3.37 9.01 1.08
CA LYS A 94 2.48 8.03 0.43
C LYS A 94 1.11 8.61 0.12
N ARG A 95 0.56 9.42 1.02
CA ARG A 95 -0.72 10.10 0.80
C ARG A 95 -0.64 11.15 -0.31
N ALA A 96 0.43 11.93 -0.36
CA ALA A 96 0.66 12.88 -1.46
C ALA A 96 0.79 12.16 -2.82
N CYS A 97 1.46 10.99 -2.86
CA CYS A 97 1.53 10.14 -4.04
C CYS A 97 0.16 9.56 -4.42
N PHE A 98 -0.67 9.24 -3.44
CA PHE A 98 -2.05 8.82 -3.66
C PHE A 98 -2.87 9.89 -4.39
N ASN A 99 -2.63 11.17 -4.12
CA ASN A 99 -3.27 12.28 -4.85
C ASN A 99 -2.87 12.34 -6.33
N TRP A 100 -1.72 11.77 -6.69
CA TRP A 100 -1.28 11.58 -8.06
C TRP A 100 -1.85 10.32 -8.74
N GLY A 101 -2.51 9.47 -8.00
CA GLY A 101 -3.11 8.22 -8.49
C GLY A 101 -2.27 6.97 -8.24
N ILE A 102 -1.17 7.06 -7.48
CA ILE A 102 -0.32 5.92 -7.16
C ILE A 102 -0.92 5.13 -6.00
N GLY A 103 -1.21 3.86 -6.21
CA GLY A 103 -1.64 2.94 -5.15
C GLY A 103 -3.07 3.12 -4.67
N ARG A 104 -3.92 3.88 -5.37
CA ARG A 104 -5.35 4.07 -5.01
C ARG A 104 -6.12 2.76 -4.92
N GLU A 105 -5.75 1.76 -5.69
CA GLU A 105 -6.37 0.44 -5.71
C GLU A 105 -6.34 -0.26 -4.34
N LEU A 106 -5.37 0.04 -3.47
CA LEU A 106 -5.30 -0.56 -2.13
C LEU A 106 -6.54 -0.25 -1.27
N TYR A 107 -7.18 0.90 -1.48
CA TYR A 107 -8.41 1.27 -0.78
C TYR A 107 -9.64 0.50 -1.25
N THR A 108 -9.51 -0.27 -2.32
CA THR A 108 -10.56 -1.12 -2.88
C THR A 108 -10.40 -2.59 -2.50
N ALA A 109 -9.42 -2.92 -1.65
CA ALA A 109 -9.18 -4.27 -1.18
C ALA A 109 -10.40 -4.85 -0.45
N PRO A 110 -10.69 -6.15 -0.60
CA PRO A 110 -11.74 -6.80 0.16
C PRO A 110 -11.34 -6.90 1.64
N PHE A 111 -12.32 -7.16 2.50
CA PHE A 111 -12.03 -7.56 3.87
C PHE A 111 -11.31 -8.91 3.87
N ILE A 112 -10.15 -8.97 4.53
CA ILE A 112 -9.30 -10.16 4.50
C ILE A 112 -9.32 -10.81 5.88
N TRP A 113 -10.05 -11.91 5.98
CA TRP A 113 -10.13 -12.75 7.15
C TRP A 113 -9.45 -14.09 6.92
N ILE A 114 -8.55 -14.48 7.83
CA ILE A 114 -7.87 -15.77 7.81
C ILE A 114 -8.35 -16.59 9.00
N PRO A 115 -9.07 -17.71 8.77
CA PRO A 115 -9.53 -18.58 9.83
C PRO A 115 -8.37 -19.23 10.60
N ALA A 116 -8.60 -19.57 11.86
CA ALA A 116 -7.60 -20.18 12.76
C ALA A 116 -6.91 -21.43 12.19
N GLY A 117 -7.59 -22.21 11.32
CA GLY A 117 -6.98 -23.36 10.64
C GLY A 117 -5.91 -23.02 9.59
N ASN A 118 -5.81 -21.75 9.20
CA ASN A 118 -4.89 -21.23 8.17
C ASN A 118 -3.84 -20.26 8.72
N VAL A 119 -3.78 -20.11 10.03
CA VAL A 119 -2.82 -19.26 10.73
C VAL A 119 -2.51 -19.85 12.09
N GLN A 120 -1.24 -19.77 12.51
CA GLN A 120 -0.82 -20.22 13.82
C GLN A 120 -1.09 -19.12 14.85
N ILE A 121 -2.02 -19.37 15.77
CA ILE A 121 -2.41 -18.41 16.81
C ILE A 121 -2.04 -18.98 18.19
N ASN A 122 -1.33 -18.17 18.96
CA ASN A 122 -1.02 -18.47 20.35
C ASN A 122 -1.20 -17.21 21.21
N ASN A 123 -2.03 -17.30 22.25
CA ASN A 123 -2.36 -16.17 23.13
C ASN A 123 -2.83 -14.92 22.35
N LYS A 124 -3.71 -15.10 21.36
CA LYS A 124 -4.22 -14.03 20.49
C LYS A 124 -3.10 -13.26 19.76
N LYS A 125 -2.01 -13.96 19.43
CA LYS A 125 -0.88 -13.45 18.66
C LYS A 125 -0.51 -14.44 17.56
N THR A 126 0.04 -13.92 16.47
CA THR A 126 0.64 -14.74 15.41
C THR A 126 1.96 -14.13 14.99
N PHE A 127 2.92 -14.99 14.65
CA PHE A 127 4.19 -14.63 14.03
C PHE A 127 4.25 -15.09 12.57
N ASP A 128 3.14 -15.62 12.04
CA ASP A 128 3.07 -16.03 10.65
C ASP A 128 3.31 -14.84 9.72
N LYS A 129 3.99 -15.11 8.62
CA LYS A 129 4.26 -14.13 7.56
C LYS A 129 3.32 -14.40 6.38
N PHE A 130 2.81 -13.32 5.82
CA PHE A 130 1.90 -13.38 4.69
C PHE A 130 2.43 -12.56 3.52
N SER A 131 2.13 -12.99 2.30
CA SER A 131 2.42 -12.24 1.08
C SER A 131 1.28 -12.35 0.09
N VAL A 132 1.19 -11.36 -0.79
CA VAL A 132 0.29 -11.42 -1.93
C VAL A 132 0.87 -12.38 -2.96
N GLU A 133 0.12 -13.43 -3.30
CA GLU A 133 0.49 -14.38 -4.34
C GLU A 133 0.16 -13.82 -5.73
N LYS A 134 -1.10 -13.43 -5.90
CA LYS A 134 -1.62 -12.85 -7.15
C LYS A 134 -2.58 -11.71 -6.85
N ILE A 135 -2.54 -10.70 -7.70
CA ILE A 135 -3.48 -9.58 -7.67
C ILE A 135 -3.96 -9.29 -9.09
N LYS A 136 -5.24 -8.99 -9.23
CA LYS A 136 -5.85 -8.47 -10.45
C LYS A 136 -6.42 -7.09 -10.17
N VAL A 137 -6.04 -6.12 -10.98
CA VAL A 137 -6.52 -4.73 -10.89
C VAL A 137 -7.14 -4.33 -12.22
N GLU A 138 -8.33 -3.78 -12.17
CA GLU A 138 -9.03 -3.25 -13.34
C GLU A 138 -9.59 -1.87 -12.98
N ASN A 139 -9.30 -0.87 -13.82
CA ASN A 139 -9.74 0.51 -13.61
C ASN A 139 -9.41 1.04 -12.20
N LYS A 140 -8.16 0.80 -11.74
CA LYS A 140 -7.68 1.20 -10.39
C LYS A 140 -8.49 0.58 -9.23
N ARG A 141 -9.07 -0.60 -9.44
CA ARG A 141 -9.77 -1.38 -8.40
C ARG A 141 -9.28 -2.81 -8.39
N ILE A 142 -9.08 -3.35 -7.21
CA ILE A 142 -8.74 -4.76 -7.04
C ILE A 142 -9.98 -5.59 -7.37
N THR A 143 -9.83 -6.52 -8.32
CA THR A 143 -10.87 -7.44 -8.76
C THR A 143 -10.56 -8.90 -8.47
N GLY A 144 -9.33 -9.20 -8.08
CA GLY A 144 -8.89 -10.53 -7.66
C GLY A 144 -7.70 -10.43 -6.73
N LEU A 145 -7.65 -11.29 -5.72
CA LEU A 145 -6.60 -11.31 -4.72
C LEU A 145 -6.42 -12.71 -4.16
N SER A 146 -5.18 -13.20 -4.12
CA SER A 146 -4.81 -14.39 -3.36
C SER A 146 -3.62 -14.12 -2.45
N ILE A 147 -3.64 -14.71 -1.27
CA ILE A 147 -2.62 -14.52 -0.24
C ILE A 147 -2.08 -15.89 0.19
N ILE A 148 -0.76 -15.95 0.35
CA ILE A 148 -0.03 -17.08 0.89
C ILE A 148 0.35 -16.81 2.34
N ASN A 149 0.18 -17.78 3.21
CA ASN A 149 0.87 -17.86 4.49
C ASN A 149 2.25 -18.47 4.23
N GLU A 150 3.29 -17.63 4.24
CA GLU A 150 4.66 -18.05 3.93
C GLU A 150 5.24 -18.99 4.99
N THR A 151 4.80 -18.88 6.23
CA THR A 151 5.22 -19.76 7.33
C THR A 151 4.68 -21.17 7.15
N LEU A 152 3.40 -21.29 6.77
CA LEU A 152 2.73 -22.57 6.51
C LEU A 152 2.90 -23.05 5.06
N LYS A 153 3.44 -22.21 4.17
CA LYS A 153 3.68 -22.48 2.75
C LYS A 153 2.42 -22.93 2.01
N LYS A 154 1.30 -22.25 2.26
CA LYS A 154 0.03 -22.54 1.60
C LYS A 154 -0.77 -21.28 1.33
N ARG A 155 -1.60 -21.34 0.27
CA ARG A 155 -2.60 -20.30 0.01
C ARG A 155 -3.66 -20.33 1.11
N VAL A 156 -3.97 -19.17 1.69
CA VAL A 156 -4.92 -19.03 2.81
C VAL A 156 -6.08 -18.10 2.51
N PHE A 157 -6.00 -17.36 1.40
CA PHE A 157 -7.05 -16.45 0.95
C PHE A 157 -7.12 -16.44 -0.57
N LEU A 158 -8.34 -16.53 -1.10
CA LEU A 158 -8.64 -16.38 -2.53
C LEU A 158 -9.97 -15.64 -2.66
N TRP A 159 -9.94 -14.54 -3.36
CA TRP A 159 -11.13 -13.73 -3.61
C TRP A 159 -11.14 -13.21 -5.04
N MET A 160 -12.31 -13.26 -5.65
CA MET A 160 -12.61 -12.66 -6.94
C MET A 160 -13.88 -11.83 -6.80
N LYS A 161 -13.87 -10.62 -7.36
CA LYS A 161 -15.07 -9.78 -7.42
C LYS A 161 -16.09 -10.45 -8.32
N GLU A 162 -17.33 -10.59 -7.83
CA GLU A 162 -18.43 -11.08 -8.65
C GLU A 162 -18.74 -10.06 -9.76
N GLU A 163 -18.82 -10.54 -10.99
CA GLU A 163 -19.38 -9.75 -12.11
C GLU A 163 -20.89 -9.63 -11.88
N LYS A 164 -21.37 -8.38 -11.79
CA LYS A 164 -22.78 -8.07 -11.75
C LYS A 164 -23.29 -7.84 -13.16
#